data_e7d67695736462ddbfccfad31a91a161
#
_entry.id   e7d67695736462ddbfccfad31a91a161
#
_cell.length_a   1.000
_cell.length_b   1.000
_cell.length_c   1.000
_cell.angle_alpha   90.00
_cell.angle_beta   90.00
_cell.angle_gamma   90.00
#
_symmetry.space_group_name_H-M   'P 1'
#
loop_
_entity.id
_entity.type
_entity.pdbx_description
1 polymer ?
#
loop_
_entity_poly.entity_id
_entity_poly.type
_entity_poly.pdbx_seq_one_letter_code
_entity_poly.pdbx_strand_id
1 'polypeptide(L)'
;LSESKLRSPSVAVTQEEYKQLTEKLSPKPTVLKNALSAFVVGGIICSFGQMIVNFYMNYLGLAKTAAQTAGTATLIMIGAILTGLGVYDTIVKYGGAGGIIPVTGFSNSMVSPALEYKREGYVFGVGGKLFTIAGPVLVYGITSSIIVGLIYLLIR
;
A
#
# COMPACT_ATOMS: atom_id res chain seq x y z
N LEU A 1 23.34 27.30 -33.92
CA LEU A 1 23.78 26.66 -32.64
C LEU A 1 23.19 25.26 -32.61
N SER A 2 24.08 24.30 -32.82
CA SER A 2 23.84 22.87 -33.09
C SER A 2 23.07 22.17 -31.97
N GLU A 3 22.00 21.44 -32.31
CA GLU A 3 21.22 20.53 -31.46
C GLU A 3 22.03 19.39 -30.82
N SER A 4 23.31 19.26 -31.15
CA SER A 4 24.20 18.21 -30.64
C SER A 4 24.60 18.36 -29.16
N LYS A 5 24.29 19.49 -28.50
CA LYS A 5 24.65 19.74 -27.10
C LYS A 5 23.60 19.30 -26.08
N LEU A 6 22.42 18.83 -26.50
CA LEU A 6 21.34 18.42 -25.62
C LEU A 6 21.15 16.89 -25.52
N ARG A 7 22.00 16.10 -26.19
CA ARG A 7 22.02 14.66 -25.94
C ARG A 7 22.81 14.40 -24.66
N SER A 8 22.12 13.95 -23.61
CA SER A 8 22.77 13.27 -22.49
C SER A 8 23.74 12.22 -23.06
N PRO A 9 24.97 12.10 -22.52
CA PRO A 9 25.90 11.08 -22.96
C PRO A 9 25.20 9.73 -22.91
N SER A 10 25.01 9.10 -24.07
CA SER A 10 24.52 7.73 -24.15
C SER A 10 25.56 6.87 -23.44
N VAL A 11 25.29 6.45 -22.23
CA VAL A 11 26.10 5.46 -21.53
C VAL A 11 25.91 4.17 -22.30
N ALA A 12 26.85 3.87 -23.20
CA ALA A 12 26.87 2.63 -23.96
C ALA A 12 27.34 1.51 -23.02
N VAL A 13 26.45 1.10 -22.10
CA VAL A 13 26.66 -0.06 -21.23
C VAL A 13 26.02 -1.25 -21.94
N THR A 14 26.80 -2.32 -22.13
CA THR A 14 26.26 -3.58 -22.66
C THR A 14 25.29 -4.21 -21.63
N GLN A 15 24.36 -5.05 -22.10
CA GLN A 15 23.40 -5.71 -21.20
C GLN A 15 24.11 -6.50 -20.08
N GLU A 16 25.26 -7.08 -20.39
CA GLU A 16 26.06 -7.86 -19.42
C GLU A 16 26.72 -6.95 -18.38
N GLU A 17 27.30 -5.81 -18.80
CA GLU A 17 27.84 -4.80 -17.86
C GLU A 17 26.76 -4.21 -16.98
N TYR A 18 25.58 -3.91 -17.53
CA TYR A 18 24.44 -3.42 -16.76
C TYR A 18 24.01 -4.45 -15.70
N LYS A 19 23.92 -5.73 -16.07
CA LYS A 19 23.57 -6.82 -15.15
C LYS A 19 24.62 -6.94 -14.03
N GLN A 20 25.91 -6.91 -14.36
CA GLN A 20 26.98 -6.96 -13.36
C GLN A 20 26.98 -5.75 -12.43
N LEU A 21 26.72 -4.54 -12.96
CA LEU A 21 26.59 -3.34 -12.16
C LEU A 21 25.39 -3.43 -11.23
N THR A 22 24.26 -3.91 -11.73
CA THR A 22 23.03 -4.09 -10.93
C THR A 22 23.26 -5.11 -9.82
N GLU A 23 23.91 -6.24 -10.08
CA GLU A 23 24.22 -7.26 -9.07
C GLU A 23 25.21 -6.74 -8.00
N LYS A 24 26.17 -5.91 -8.39
CA LYS A 24 27.13 -5.30 -7.44
C LYS A 24 26.53 -4.18 -6.59
N LEU A 25 25.62 -3.39 -7.16
CA LEU A 25 25.03 -2.23 -6.51
C LEU A 25 23.72 -2.57 -5.78
N SER A 26 23.07 -3.68 -6.12
CA SER A 26 21.85 -4.10 -5.43
C SER A 26 22.16 -4.53 -3.99
N PRO A 27 21.55 -3.90 -3.00
CA PRO A 27 21.70 -4.32 -1.61
C PRO A 27 21.17 -5.73 -1.44
N LYS A 28 21.96 -6.61 -0.80
CA LYS A 28 21.51 -7.97 -0.49
C LYS A 28 20.32 -7.90 0.47
N PRO A 29 19.14 -8.46 0.11
CA PRO A 29 17.97 -8.39 0.97
C PRO A 29 18.22 -9.18 2.25
N THR A 30 18.11 -8.53 3.40
CA THR A 30 18.13 -9.17 4.71
C THR A 30 16.72 -9.73 5.01
N VAL A 31 16.38 -10.84 4.36
CA VAL A 31 15.01 -11.40 4.35
C VAL A 31 14.48 -11.63 5.76
N LEU A 32 15.26 -12.26 6.64
CA LEU A 32 14.84 -12.58 8.00
C LEU A 32 14.58 -11.33 8.84
N LYS A 33 15.47 -10.35 8.76
CA LYS A 33 15.31 -9.06 9.47
C LYS A 33 14.07 -8.32 8.98
N ASN A 34 13.88 -8.26 7.67
CA ASN A 34 12.74 -7.59 7.06
C ASN A 34 11.42 -8.30 7.38
N ALA A 35 11.42 -9.64 7.39
CA ALA A 35 10.26 -10.44 7.78
C ALA A 35 9.87 -10.21 9.24
N LEU A 36 10.86 -10.19 10.15
CA LEU A 36 10.60 -9.93 11.57
C LEU A 36 10.07 -8.50 11.80
N SER A 37 10.65 -7.51 11.13
CA SER A 37 10.17 -6.13 11.20
C SER A 37 8.73 -6.00 10.68
N ALA A 38 8.43 -6.64 9.54
CA ALA A 38 7.07 -6.67 8.99
C ALA A 38 6.07 -7.35 9.93
N PHE A 39 6.46 -8.44 10.56
CA PHE A 39 5.63 -9.14 11.55
C PHE A 39 5.31 -8.26 12.76
N VAL A 40 6.32 -7.60 13.33
CA VAL A 40 6.13 -6.73 14.50
C VAL A 40 5.24 -5.52 14.16
N VAL A 41 5.56 -4.80 13.08
CA VAL A 41 4.79 -3.60 12.70
C VAL A 41 3.36 -3.97 12.29
N GLY A 42 3.19 -5.01 11.46
CA GLY A 42 1.88 -5.50 11.06
C GLY A 42 1.06 -5.99 12.27
N GLY A 43 1.69 -6.72 13.20
CA GLY A 43 1.09 -7.16 14.45
C GLY A 43 0.59 -6.01 15.32
N ILE A 44 1.37 -4.95 15.47
CA ILE A 44 0.96 -3.74 16.20
C ILE A 44 -0.25 -3.08 15.53
N ILE A 45 -0.24 -2.90 14.22
CA ILE A 45 -1.36 -2.31 13.48
C ILE A 45 -2.62 -3.17 13.62
N CYS A 46 -2.51 -4.49 13.49
CA CYS A 46 -3.64 -5.40 13.65
C CYS A 46 -4.19 -5.40 15.09
N SER A 47 -3.32 -5.39 16.10
CA SER A 47 -3.72 -5.32 17.51
C SER A 47 -4.44 -4.02 17.82
N PHE A 48 -3.95 -2.90 17.28
CA PHE A 48 -4.61 -1.60 17.39
C PHE A 48 -5.98 -1.60 16.71
N GLY A 49 -6.07 -2.20 15.51
CA GLY A 49 -7.34 -2.37 14.81
C GLY A 49 -8.35 -3.19 15.62
N GLN A 50 -7.91 -4.30 16.21
CA GLN A 50 -8.77 -5.13 17.06
C GLN A 50 -9.24 -4.37 18.31
N MET A 51 -8.39 -3.54 18.89
CA MET A 51 -8.75 -2.70 20.03
C MET A 51 -9.88 -1.72 19.66
N ILE A 52 -9.82 -1.11 18.48
CA ILE A 52 -10.88 -0.23 17.96
C ILE A 52 -12.19 -1.00 17.76
N VAL A 53 -12.14 -2.20 17.16
CA VAL A 53 -13.32 -3.05 16.98
C VAL A 53 -13.95 -3.41 18.32
N ASN A 54 -13.14 -3.82 19.30
CA ASN A 54 -13.61 -4.16 20.65
C ASN A 54 -14.24 -2.93 21.34
N PHE A 55 -13.69 -1.75 21.16
CA PHE A 55 -14.27 -0.51 21.65
C PHE A 55 -15.68 -0.30 21.09
N TYR A 56 -15.87 -0.44 19.75
CA TYR A 56 -17.17 -0.32 19.12
C TYR A 56 -18.18 -1.37 19.63
N MET A 57 -17.74 -2.60 19.87
CA MET A 57 -18.61 -3.66 20.40
C MET A 57 -19.01 -3.41 21.84
N ASN A 58 -18.03 -3.09 22.70
CA ASN A 58 -18.25 -3.06 24.15
C ASN A 58 -18.86 -1.75 24.65
N TYR A 59 -18.49 -0.61 24.05
CA TYR A 59 -18.97 0.70 24.50
C TYR A 59 -20.15 1.23 23.70
N LEU A 60 -20.20 0.94 22.40
CA LEU A 60 -21.31 1.39 21.54
C LEU A 60 -22.35 0.29 21.29
N GLY A 61 -22.11 -0.94 21.77
CA GLY A 61 -23.07 -2.04 21.63
C GLY A 61 -23.31 -2.50 20.20
N LEU A 62 -22.37 -2.23 19.28
CA LEU A 62 -22.55 -2.59 17.87
C LEU A 62 -22.41 -4.10 17.66
N ALA A 63 -23.24 -4.67 16.78
CA ALA A 63 -23.08 -6.05 16.34
C ALA A 63 -21.68 -6.23 15.71
N LYS A 64 -21.12 -7.44 15.83
CA LYS A 64 -19.74 -7.76 15.40
C LYS A 64 -19.43 -7.27 13.97
N THR A 65 -20.32 -7.52 13.02
CA THR A 65 -20.14 -7.09 11.62
C THR A 65 -20.09 -5.58 11.47
N ALA A 66 -21.01 -4.87 12.14
CA ALA A 66 -21.04 -3.40 12.14
C ALA A 66 -19.80 -2.80 12.82
N ALA A 67 -19.36 -3.37 13.95
CA ALA A 67 -18.17 -2.95 14.65
C ALA A 67 -16.89 -3.15 13.81
N GLN A 68 -16.78 -4.25 13.07
CA GLN A 68 -15.67 -4.50 12.14
C GLN A 68 -15.65 -3.48 10.99
N THR A 69 -16.79 -3.17 10.40
CA THR A 69 -16.90 -2.16 9.35
C THR A 69 -16.53 -0.77 9.86
N ALA A 70 -17.06 -0.38 11.02
CA ALA A 70 -16.74 0.90 11.66
C ALA A 70 -15.25 0.99 12.03
N GLY A 71 -14.67 -0.09 12.57
CA GLY A 71 -13.26 -0.18 12.90
C GLY A 71 -12.35 -0.03 11.67
N THR A 72 -12.72 -0.70 10.57
CA THR A 72 -12.00 -0.57 9.29
C THR A 72 -12.06 0.87 8.76
N ALA A 73 -13.23 1.51 8.78
CA ALA A 73 -13.39 2.91 8.37
C ALA A 73 -12.53 3.85 9.23
N THR A 74 -12.49 3.62 10.54
CA THR A 74 -11.65 4.38 11.47
C THR A 74 -10.16 4.22 11.16
N LEU A 75 -9.70 2.99 10.88
CA LEU A 75 -8.31 2.72 10.49
C LEU A 75 -7.94 3.40 9.16
N ILE A 76 -8.84 3.41 8.19
CA ILE A 76 -8.66 4.12 6.91
C ILE A 76 -8.47 5.62 7.18
N MET A 77 -9.33 6.21 8.02
CA MET A 77 -9.25 7.62 8.37
C MET A 77 -7.92 7.95 9.09
N ILE A 78 -7.51 7.13 10.05
CA ILE A 78 -6.22 7.30 10.75
C ILE A 78 -5.06 7.18 9.77
N GLY A 79 -5.07 6.19 8.89
CA GLY A 79 -4.05 6.01 7.84
C GLY A 79 -3.96 7.23 6.92
N ALA A 80 -5.10 7.77 6.51
CA ALA A 80 -5.17 8.98 5.67
C ALA A 80 -4.58 10.21 6.38
N ILE A 81 -4.92 10.42 7.65
CA ILE A 81 -4.38 11.54 8.45
C ILE A 81 -2.86 11.40 8.63
N LEU A 82 -2.38 10.21 9.01
CA LEU A 82 -0.94 9.96 9.18
C LEU A 82 -0.16 10.13 7.86
N THR A 83 -0.77 9.78 6.74
CA THR A 83 -0.19 10.01 5.41
C THR A 83 -0.14 11.50 5.10
N GLY A 84 -1.23 12.24 5.35
CA GLY A 84 -1.28 13.68 5.15
C GLY A 84 -0.25 14.45 5.98
N LEU A 85 0.11 13.92 7.16
CA LEU A 85 1.15 14.45 8.04
C LEU A 85 2.57 13.98 7.68
N GLY A 86 2.74 13.10 6.68
CA GLY A 86 4.03 12.53 6.29
C GLY A 86 4.63 11.54 7.30
N VAL A 87 3.84 11.08 8.28
CA VAL A 87 4.29 10.14 9.32
C VAL A 87 4.22 8.70 8.85
N TYR A 88 3.23 8.35 8.03
CA TYR A 88 2.99 6.97 7.62
C TYR A 88 4.14 6.38 6.81
N ASP A 89 4.81 7.16 5.99
CA ASP A 89 5.98 6.74 5.21
C ASP A 89 7.12 6.25 6.10
N THR A 90 7.29 6.85 7.27
CA THR A 90 8.29 6.39 8.25
C THR A 90 7.92 5.01 8.79
N ILE A 91 6.63 4.75 9.06
CA ILE A 91 6.15 3.43 9.50
C ILE A 91 6.41 2.38 8.43
N VAL A 92 6.10 2.68 7.17
CA VAL A 92 6.31 1.78 6.02
C VAL A 92 7.81 1.53 5.78
N LYS A 93 8.65 2.54 5.93
CA LYS A 93 10.11 2.42 5.77
C LYS A 93 10.71 1.35 6.69
N TYR A 94 10.23 1.27 7.93
CA TYR A 94 10.70 0.27 8.91
C TYR A 94 9.90 -1.02 8.86
N GLY A 95 8.61 -0.93 8.66
CA GLY A 95 7.67 -2.06 8.67
C GLY A 95 7.60 -2.84 7.37
N GLY A 96 8.06 -2.27 6.26
CA GLY A 96 7.94 -2.92 4.95
C GLY A 96 6.52 -3.42 4.68
N ALA A 97 6.40 -4.70 4.34
CA ALA A 97 5.12 -5.35 4.06
C ALA A 97 4.11 -5.23 5.22
N GLY A 98 4.57 -5.21 6.49
CA GLY A 98 3.71 -5.06 7.66
C GLY A 98 3.01 -3.70 7.76
N GLY A 99 3.56 -2.65 7.13
CA GLY A 99 2.92 -1.35 7.00
C GLY A 99 2.14 -1.17 5.70
N ILE A 100 2.45 -1.95 4.64
CA ILE A 100 1.83 -1.81 3.32
C ILE A 100 0.55 -2.64 3.20
N ILE A 101 0.55 -3.88 3.73
CA ILE A 101 -0.55 -4.84 3.55
C ILE A 101 -1.83 -4.47 4.32
N PRO A 102 -1.78 -4.00 5.58
CA PRO A 102 -2.98 -3.62 6.31
C PRO A 102 -3.79 -2.52 5.60
N VAL A 103 -5.06 -2.39 5.97
CA VAL A 103 -5.97 -1.40 5.36
C VAL A 103 -5.45 0.05 5.48
N THR A 104 -4.66 0.34 6.52
CA THR A 104 -3.97 1.63 6.69
C THR A 104 -2.92 1.87 5.60
N GLY A 105 -2.23 0.82 5.13
CA GLY A 105 -1.31 0.87 4.00
C GLY A 105 -2.04 1.12 2.67
N PHE A 106 -3.20 0.50 2.47
CA PHE A 106 -4.05 0.81 1.32
C PHE A 106 -4.52 2.27 1.36
N SER A 107 -4.93 2.78 2.52
CA SER A 107 -5.26 4.20 2.69
C SER A 107 -4.08 5.11 2.32
N ASN A 108 -2.86 4.79 2.78
CA ASN A 108 -1.64 5.52 2.42
C ASN A 108 -1.40 5.52 0.90
N SER A 109 -1.54 4.37 0.24
CA SER A 109 -1.33 4.24 -1.20
C SER A 109 -2.34 5.04 -2.04
N MET A 110 -3.49 5.37 -1.47
CA MET A 110 -4.51 6.21 -2.09
C MET A 110 -4.27 7.71 -1.82
N VAL A 111 -3.97 8.06 -0.57
CA VAL A 111 -3.85 9.46 -0.15
C VAL A 111 -2.55 10.10 -0.66
N SER A 112 -1.44 9.36 -0.66
CA SER A 112 -0.14 9.90 -1.09
C SER A 112 -0.18 10.41 -2.54
N PRO A 113 -0.59 9.63 -3.55
CA PRO A 113 -0.73 10.14 -4.91
C PRO A 113 -1.81 11.23 -5.05
N ALA A 114 -2.89 11.16 -4.27
CA ALA A 114 -3.92 12.19 -4.29
C ALA A 114 -3.37 13.56 -3.88
N LEU A 115 -2.47 13.60 -2.90
CA LEU A 115 -1.78 14.82 -2.49
C LEU A 115 -0.76 15.30 -3.51
N GLU A 116 0.03 14.38 -4.08
CA GLU A 116 1.07 14.67 -5.07
C GLU A 116 0.49 15.26 -6.35
N TYR A 117 -0.56 14.63 -6.91
CA TYR A 117 -1.17 15.01 -8.17
C TYR A 117 -2.30 16.05 -8.05
N LYS A 118 -2.49 16.63 -6.86
CA LYS A 118 -3.50 17.68 -6.63
C LYS A 118 -3.32 18.89 -7.55
N ARG A 119 -2.07 19.21 -7.92
CA ARG A 119 -1.73 20.33 -8.81
C ARG A 119 -2.16 20.09 -10.26
N GLU A 120 -2.38 18.85 -10.67
CA GLU A 120 -2.84 18.48 -12.02
C GLU A 120 -4.38 18.52 -12.13
N GLY A 121 -5.08 18.91 -11.06
CA GLY A 121 -6.53 19.01 -10.97
C GLY A 121 -7.19 17.80 -10.33
N TYR A 122 -8.46 17.99 -9.92
CA TYR A 122 -9.18 16.96 -9.14
C TYR A 122 -9.64 15.77 -9.99
N VAL A 123 -9.98 15.97 -11.26
CA VAL A 123 -10.52 14.90 -12.12
C VAL A 123 -9.37 14.07 -12.72
N PHE A 124 -8.49 14.72 -13.47
CA PHE A 124 -7.40 14.02 -14.17
C PHE A 124 -6.20 13.71 -13.28
N GLY A 125 -5.86 14.59 -12.36
CA GLY A 125 -4.78 14.36 -11.39
C GLY A 125 -5.23 13.40 -10.29
N VAL A 126 -5.97 13.89 -9.32
CA VAL A 126 -6.37 13.10 -8.14
C VAL A 126 -7.21 11.89 -8.51
N GLY A 127 -8.33 12.10 -9.23
CA GLY A 127 -9.25 11.03 -9.61
C GLY A 127 -8.58 9.94 -10.46
N GLY A 128 -7.86 10.35 -11.53
CA GLY A 128 -7.15 9.42 -12.39
C GLY A 128 -6.14 8.55 -11.62
N LYS A 129 -5.38 9.13 -10.69
CA LYS A 129 -4.40 8.39 -9.87
C LYS A 129 -5.06 7.46 -8.86
N LEU A 130 -6.13 7.89 -8.21
CA LEU A 130 -6.91 7.03 -7.31
C LEU A 130 -7.41 5.77 -8.03
N PHE A 131 -7.99 5.92 -9.23
CA PHE A 131 -8.45 4.78 -10.01
C PHE A 131 -7.32 3.87 -10.51
N THR A 132 -6.16 4.44 -10.83
CA THR A 132 -4.99 3.65 -11.23
C THR A 132 -4.53 2.70 -10.12
N ILE A 133 -4.69 3.07 -8.86
CA ILE A 133 -4.28 2.27 -7.71
C ILE A 133 -5.42 1.36 -7.25
N ALA A 134 -6.62 1.93 -7.04
CA ALA A 134 -7.78 1.18 -6.57
C ALA A 134 -8.31 0.18 -7.60
N GLY A 135 -8.24 0.51 -8.89
CA GLY A 135 -8.77 -0.31 -9.97
C GLY A 135 -8.26 -1.76 -9.95
N PRO A 136 -6.95 -1.99 -10.04
CA PRO A 136 -6.38 -3.33 -9.98
C PRO A 136 -6.73 -4.08 -8.70
N VAL A 137 -6.70 -3.42 -7.53
CA VAL A 137 -7.03 -4.05 -6.24
C VAL A 137 -8.47 -4.54 -6.22
N LEU A 138 -9.41 -3.72 -6.68
CA LEU A 138 -10.82 -4.10 -6.76
C LEU A 138 -11.07 -5.22 -7.77
N VAL A 139 -10.48 -5.12 -8.96
CA VAL A 139 -10.63 -6.14 -10.02
C VAL A 139 -10.11 -7.49 -9.54
N TYR A 140 -8.87 -7.54 -9.04
CA TYR A 140 -8.29 -8.80 -8.56
C TYR A 140 -9.01 -9.33 -7.32
N GLY A 141 -9.42 -8.47 -6.39
CA GLY A 141 -10.13 -8.87 -5.19
C GLY A 141 -11.50 -9.47 -5.50
N ILE A 142 -12.30 -8.82 -6.35
CA ILE A 142 -13.62 -9.32 -6.77
C ILE A 142 -13.47 -10.60 -7.57
N THR A 143 -12.58 -10.63 -8.56
CA THR A 143 -12.36 -11.82 -9.41
C THR A 143 -11.93 -13.03 -8.59
N SER A 144 -10.97 -12.85 -7.68
CA SER A 144 -10.52 -13.92 -6.79
C SER A 144 -11.65 -14.43 -5.89
N SER A 145 -12.46 -13.51 -5.35
CA SER A 145 -13.60 -13.89 -4.50
C SER A 145 -14.66 -14.69 -5.26
N ILE A 146 -14.94 -14.34 -6.52
CA ILE A 146 -15.86 -15.07 -7.38
C ILE A 146 -15.32 -16.49 -7.67
N ILE A 147 -14.04 -16.60 -8.03
CA ILE A 147 -13.41 -17.90 -8.32
C ILE A 147 -13.47 -18.80 -7.09
N VAL A 148 -13.05 -18.32 -5.93
CA VAL A 148 -13.09 -19.08 -4.68
C VAL A 148 -14.52 -19.46 -4.30
N GLY A 149 -15.49 -18.55 -4.47
CA GLY A 149 -16.91 -18.81 -4.19
C GLY A 149 -17.47 -19.90 -5.10
N LEU A 150 -17.13 -19.90 -6.40
CA LEU A 150 -17.55 -20.95 -7.35
C LEU A 150 -16.92 -22.30 -7.01
N ILE A 151 -15.64 -22.34 -6.69
CA ILE A 151 -14.97 -23.58 -6.26
C ILE A 151 -15.64 -24.13 -5.00
N TYR A 152 -15.91 -23.28 -4.01
CA TYR A 152 -16.59 -23.69 -2.79
C TYR A 152 -17.98 -24.26 -3.05
N LEU A 153 -18.74 -23.65 -3.98
CA LEU A 153 -20.07 -24.12 -4.37
C LEU A 153 -20.01 -25.50 -5.03
N LEU A 154 -18.96 -25.78 -5.85
CA LEU A 154 -18.80 -27.06 -6.57
C LEU A 154 -18.35 -28.20 -5.66
N ILE A 155 -17.62 -27.91 -4.58
CA ILE A 155 -17.10 -28.92 -3.66
C ILE A 155 -18.13 -29.27 -2.54
N ARG A 156 -19.10 -28.42 -2.30
CA ARG A 156 -20.14 -28.60 -1.27
C ARG A 156 -21.32 -29.40 -1.81
#